data_2eaee14b71b60d09b570c6184fadf021
#
_entry.id   2eaee14b71b60d09b570c6184fadf021
#
_cell.length_a   1.000
_cell.length_b   1.000
_cell.length_c   1.000
_cell.angle_alpha   90.00
_cell.angle_beta   90.00
_cell.angle_gamma   90.00
#
_symmetry.space_group_name_H-M   'P 1'
#
loop_
_entity.id
_entity.type
_entity.pdbx_description
1 polymer ?
#
loop_
_entity_poly.entity_id
_entity_poly.type
_entity_poly.pdbx_seq_one_letter_code
_entity_poly.pdbx_strand_id
1 'polypeptide(L)'
;MTTGLLDFHNHGKVTGTPLSREEVHEMVHIAHGEGMAVMSHTNGVYGVQAAVEAGVDSVEHGNYIDEETIRMLADSNTVWVPTLVTIRNLRNCGRYEDQVLQPIVSLAEENLQLAYQYKVKTALGSDAGAYMVPHGTGLLEEYRAFCEILGETEQMKDWLRDGEKRIQDTFKRPES
;
A
#
# COMPACT_ATOMS: atom_id res chain seq x y z
N MET A 1 -9.49 4.70 7.70
CA MET A 1 -8.17 5.37 7.57
C MET A 1 -7.49 5.31 8.93
N THR A 2 -6.40 4.54 9.04
CA THR A 2 -5.72 4.34 10.33
C THR A 2 -4.67 5.43 10.61
N THR A 3 -4.10 6.02 9.55
CA THR A 3 -3.18 7.16 9.66
C THR A 3 -3.49 8.21 8.62
N GLY A 4 -2.85 9.39 8.75
CA GLY A 4 -2.95 10.47 7.79
C GLY A 4 -2.13 10.24 6.51
N LEU A 5 -2.05 11.29 5.71
CA LEU A 5 -1.23 11.35 4.51
C LEU A 5 0.26 11.48 4.89
N LEU A 6 1.12 11.30 3.90
CA LEU A 6 2.55 11.57 4.05
C LEU A 6 2.80 13.03 4.40
N ASP A 7 3.70 13.29 5.34
CA ASP A 7 4.33 14.58 5.46
C ASP A 7 5.58 14.60 4.55
N PHE A 8 5.47 15.27 3.41
CA PHE A 8 6.54 15.31 2.41
C PHE A 8 7.78 16.09 2.89
N HIS A 9 7.61 17.04 3.79
CA HIS A 9 8.71 17.88 4.30
C HIS A 9 9.38 17.28 5.55
N ASN A 10 8.67 16.42 6.27
CA ASN A 10 9.19 15.72 7.44
C ASN A 10 9.23 14.20 7.15
N HIS A 11 10.26 13.77 6.44
CA HIS A 11 10.44 12.38 6.03
C HIS A 11 10.22 11.40 7.18
N GLY A 12 9.45 10.35 6.94
CA GLY A 12 9.06 9.35 7.95
C GLY A 12 7.87 9.76 8.82
N LYS A 13 7.30 10.95 8.63
CA LYS A 13 6.12 11.42 9.38
C LYS A 13 4.85 11.33 8.55
N VAL A 14 3.73 11.17 9.24
CA VAL A 14 2.38 11.24 8.68
C VAL A 14 1.64 12.42 9.27
N THR A 15 0.66 12.95 8.54
CA THR A 15 -0.18 14.06 9.01
C THR A 15 -1.24 13.55 9.99
N GLY A 16 -1.62 14.39 10.95
CA GLY A 16 -2.66 14.06 11.93
C GLY A 16 -2.18 13.06 13.00
N THR A 17 -3.10 12.70 13.88
CA THR A 17 -2.86 11.70 14.93
C THR A 17 -3.34 10.33 14.43
N PRO A 18 -2.50 9.30 14.43
CA PRO A 18 -2.91 7.94 14.12
C PRO A 18 -3.98 7.45 15.11
N LEU A 19 -4.85 6.53 14.65
CA LEU A 19 -5.69 5.76 15.57
C LEU A 19 -4.81 4.88 16.45
N SER A 20 -5.25 4.62 17.69
CA SER A 20 -4.58 3.67 18.56
C SER A 20 -4.73 2.23 18.05
N ARG A 21 -3.86 1.32 18.49
CA ARG A 21 -3.94 -0.11 18.14
C ARG A 21 -5.28 -0.71 18.56
N GLU A 22 -5.78 -0.30 19.73
CA GLU A 22 -7.05 -0.74 20.29
C GLU A 22 -8.23 -0.30 19.42
N GLU A 23 -8.25 0.98 18.98
CA GLU A 23 -9.29 1.49 18.08
C GLU A 23 -9.29 0.77 16.74
N VAL A 24 -8.11 0.55 16.14
CA VAL A 24 -7.98 -0.18 14.86
C VAL A 24 -8.48 -1.61 15.03
N HIS A 25 -8.06 -2.30 16.11
CA HIS A 25 -8.48 -3.67 16.38
C HIS A 25 -10.00 -3.79 16.58
N GLU A 26 -10.61 -2.88 17.33
CA GLU A 26 -12.05 -2.89 17.56
C GLU A 26 -12.83 -2.66 16.28
N MET A 27 -12.41 -1.69 15.44
CA MET A 27 -13.04 -1.41 14.15
C MET A 27 -12.99 -2.62 13.22
N VAL A 28 -11.83 -3.28 13.10
CA VAL A 28 -11.67 -4.48 12.27
C VAL A 28 -12.49 -5.64 12.81
N HIS A 29 -12.47 -5.85 14.14
CA HIS A 29 -13.26 -6.90 14.81
C HIS A 29 -14.77 -6.73 14.52
N ILE A 30 -15.30 -5.51 14.65
CA ILE A 30 -16.71 -5.22 14.36
C ILE A 30 -17.01 -5.49 12.88
N ALA A 31 -16.18 -4.99 11.95
CA ALA A 31 -16.39 -5.18 10.52
C ALA A 31 -16.41 -6.68 10.14
N HIS A 32 -15.44 -7.44 10.62
CA HIS A 32 -15.38 -8.89 10.37
C HIS A 32 -16.56 -9.64 11.03
N GLY A 33 -17.00 -9.20 12.21
CA GLY A 33 -18.18 -9.75 12.87
C GLY A 33 -19.48 -9.57 12.05
N GLU A 34 -19.55 -8.51 11.25
CA GLU A 34 -20.64 -8.23 10.31
C GLU A 34 -20.40 -8.83 8.91
N GLY A 35 -19.33 -9.62 8.73
CA GLY A 35 -18.99 -10.24 7.45
C GLY A 35 -18.43 -9.29 6.40
N MET A 36 -17.92 -8.13 6.83
CA MET A 36 -17.32 -7.13 5.95
C MET A 36 -15.80 -7.23 5.96
N ALA A 37 -15.18 -7.17 4.78
CA ALA A 37 -13.74 -7.03 4.65
C ALA A 37 -13.31 -5.56 4.83
N VAL A 38 -12.07 -5.36 5.29
CA VAL A 38 -11.52 -4.04 5.64
C VAL A 38 -10.33 -3.67 4.77
N MET A 39 -10.48 -2.60 3.97
CA MET A 39 -9.37 -1.89 3.33
C MET A 39 -8.88 -0.78 4.26
N SER A 40 -7.57 -0.69 4.46
CA SER A 40 -7.00 0.32 5.34
C SER A 40 -6.05 1.25 4.57
N HIS A 41 -6.48 2.51 4.35
CA HIS A 41 -5.55 3.57 4.02
C HIS A 41 -4.66 3.82 5.24
N THR A 42 -3.36 3.58 5.11
CA THR A 42 -2.43 3.78 6.21
C THR A 42 -1.00 3.99 5.71
N ASN A 43 -0.21 4.76 6.46
CA ASN A 43 1.18 5.07 6.19
C ASN A 43 1.97 5.05 7.50
N GLY A 44 3.29 4.89 7.39
CA GLY A 44 4.21 4.85 8.52
C GLY A 44 4.20 3.51 9.26
N VAL A 45 5.32 3.20 9.89
CA VAL A 45 5.55 1.94 10.60
C VAL A 45 4.44 1.63 11.59
N TYR A 46 4.16 2.57 12.51
CA TYR A 46 3.14 2.38 13.55
C TYR A 46 1.77 2.01 12.98
N GLY A 47 1.32 2.77 11.96
CA GLY A 47 -0.03 2.57 11.39
C GLY A 47 -0.16 1.26 10.65
N VAL A 48 0.85 0.90 9.83
CA VAL A 48 0.82 -0.36 9.07
C VAL A 48 0.91 -1.55 10.01
N GLN A 49 1.78 -1.52 11.03
CA GLN A 49 1.85 -2.58 12.02
C GLN A 49 0.51 -2.75 12.77
N ALA A 50 -0.09 -1.65 13.24
CA ALA A 50 -1.39 -1.69 13.90
C ALA A 50 -2.49 -2.29 13.00
N ALA A 51 -2.51 -1.93 11.71
CA ALA A 51 -3.46 -2.46 10.75
C ALA A 51 -3.25 -3.98 10.52
N VAL A 52 -1.99 -4.41 10.33
CA VAL A 52 -1.64 -5.84 10.14
C VAL A 52 -1.96 -6.66 11.40
N GLU A 53 -1.63 -6.18 12.58
CA GLU A 53 -1.95 -6.84 13.86
C GLU A 53 -3.46 -6.97 14.09
N ALA A 54 -4.22 -5.96 13.69
CA ALA A 54 -5.69 -6.02 13.75
C ALA A 54 -6.31 -6.96 12.72
N GLY A 55 -5.54 -7.38 11.71
CA GLY A 55 -5.99 -8.31 10.68
C GLY A 55 -6.78 -7.66 9.56
N VAL A 56 -6.46 -6.43 9.15
CA VAL A 56 -7.07 -5.83 7.96
C VAL A 56 -6.83 -6.71 6.72
N ASP A 57 -7.76 -6.72 5.80
CA ASP A 57 -7.69 -7.55 4.61
C ASP A 57 -6.77 -6.95 3.55
N SER A 58 -6.69 -5.61 3.46
CA SER A 58 -5.67 -4.94 2.67
C SER A 58 -5.14 -3.67 3.33
N VAL A 59 -3.88 -3.35 3.01
CA VAL A 59 -3.21 -2.09 3.33
C VAL A 59 -2.98 -1.34 2.04
N GLU A 60 -3.56 -0.15 1.96
CA GLU A 60 -3.37 0.77 0.85
C GLU A 60 -2.22 1.73 1.17
N HIS A 61 -1.36 1.97 0.21
CA HIS A 61 -0.13 2.78 0.26
C HIS A 61 0.98 2.15 1.12
N GLY A 62 0.92 2.28 2.44
CA GLY A 62 1.98 1.75 3.30
C GLY A 62 3.33 2.44 3.09
N ASN A 63 3.34 3.74 2.79
CA ASN A 63 4.58 4.49 2.66
C ASN A 63 5.27 4.68 4.01
N TYR A 64 6.57 4.94 4.02
CA TYR A 64 7.39 5.15 5.23
C TYR A 64 7.42 3.93 6.16
N ILE A 65 7.38 2.73 5.63
CA ILE A 65 7.57 1.50 6.40
C ILE A 65 9.00 0.99 6.28
N ASP A 66 9.40 0.19 7.25
CA ASP A 66 10.70 -0.44 7.34
C ASP A 66 10.65 -1.92 6.94
N GLU A 67 11.81 -2.55 6.86
CA GLU A 67 11.94 -3.96 6.51
C GLU A 67 11.20 -4.88 7.50
N GLU A 68 11.17 -4.54 8.79
CA GLU A 68 10.45 -5.32 9.79
C GLU A 68 8.95 -5.33 9.49
N THR A 69 8.37 -4.19 9.14
CA THR A 69 6.98 -4.07 8.74
C THR A 69 6.68 -4.84 7.45
N ILE A 70 7.61 -4.85 6.47
CA ILE A 70 7.49 -5.68 5.27
C ILE A 70 7.47 -7.18 5.63
N ARG A 71 8.30 -7.62 6.58
CA ARG A 71 8.28 -9.01 7.06
C ARG A 71 6.96 -9.36 7.76
N MET A 72 6.42 -8.45 8.57
CA MET A 72 5.09 -8.64 9.19
C MET A 72 4.00 -8.81 8.12
N LEU A 73 4.02 -8.00 7.06
CA LEU A 73 3.12 -8.15 5.91
C LEU A 73 3.28 -9.53 5.25
N ALA A 74 4.50 -10.01 5.06
CA ALA A 74 4.77 -11.33 4.47
C ALA A 74 4.17 -12.48 5.30
N ASP A 75 4.27 -12.39 6.62
CA ASP A 75 3.78 -13.38 7.57
C ASP A 75 2.26 -13.28 7.81
N SER A 76 1.62 -12.20 7.40
CA SER A 76 0.18 -11.95 7.55
C SER A 76 -0.64 -12.49 6.37
N ASN A 77 -1.97 -12.37 6.46
CA ASN A 77 -2.87 -12.56 5.33
C ASN A 77 -3.25 -11.27 4.60
N THR A 78 -2.81 -10.14 5.11
CA THR A 78 -3.07 -8.82 4.54
C THR A 78 -2.46 -8.68 3.15
N VAL A 79 -3.22 -8.16 2.19
CA VAL A 79 -2.70 -7.81 0.87
C VAL A 79 -2.18 -6.38 0.90
N TRP A 80 -0.97 -6.16 0.41
CA TRP A 80 -0.41 -4.83 0.27
C TRP A 80 -0.67 -4.27 -1.13
N VAL A 81 -1.20 -3.05 -1.20
CA VAL A 81 -1.48 -2.30 -2.44
C VAL A 81 -0.70 -0.99 -2.41
N PRO A 82 0.55 -0.97 -2.89
CA PRO A 82 1.49 0.14 -2.63
C PRO A 82 1.16 1.46 -3.31
N THR A 83 0.45 1.46 -4.44
CA THR A 83 0.07 2.68 -5.18
C THR A 83 1.25 3.63 -5.44
N LEU A 84 2.36 3.09 -5.93
CA LEU A 84 3.62 3.82 -6.14
C LEU A 84 3.46 5.07 -7.00
N VAL A 85 2.54 5.04 -7.96
CA VAL A 85 2.28 6.16 -8.88
C VAL A 85 1.82 7.43 -8.15
N THR A 86 1.22 7.30 -6.95
CA THR A 86 0.80 8.47 -6.15
C THR A 86 1.96 9.36 -5.72
N ILE A 87 3.16 8.79 -5.61
CA ILE A 87 4.39 9.51 -5.26
C ILE A 87 5.34 9.65 -6.46
N ARG A 88 5.47 8.62 -7.31
CA ARG A 88 6.35 8.66 -8.48
C ARG A 88 5.94 9.74 -9.50
N ASN A 89 4.64 9.90 -9.74
CA ASN A 89 4.11 10.89 -10.70
C ASN A 89 4.23 12.33 -10.21
N LEU A 90 4.61 12.55 -8.95
CA LEU A 90 4.93 13.88 -8.43
C LEU A 90 6.29 14.40 -8.92
N ARG A 91 7.17 13.51 -9.43
CA ARG A 91 8.43 13.94 -10.05
C ARG A 91 8.14 14.86 -11.24
N ASN A 92 8.86 15.96 -11.31
CA ASN A 92 8.74 16.96 -12.38
C ASN A 92 7.35 17.63 -12.52
N CYS A 93 6.42 17.44 -11.59
CA CYS A 93 5.12 18.12 -11.64
C CYS A 93 5.18 19.58 -11.15
N GLY A 94 6.32 20.03 -10.62
CA GLY A 94 6.54 21.39 -10.13
C GLY A 94 5.95 21.69 -8.74
N ARG A 95 5.32 20.69 -8.09
CA ARG A 95 4.73 20.88 -6.75
C ARG A 95 5.72 20.67 -5.60
N TYR A 96 6.69 19.79 -5.79
CA TYR A 96 7.72 19.45 -4.82
C TYR A 96 9.09 19.45 -5.50
N GLU A 97 10.11 19.81 -4.76
CA GLU A 97 11.49 19.71 -5.21
C GLU A 97 11.97 18.26 -5.19
N ASP A 98 12.86 17.90 -6.11
CA ASP A 98 13.37 16.53 -6.23
C ASP A 98 14.05 16.04 -4.94
N GLN A 99 14.74 16.92 -4.22
CA GLN A 99 15.36 16.57 -2.92
C GLN A 99 14.35 16.18 -1.86
N VAL A 100 13.09 16.61 -1.94
CA VAL A 100 11.99 16.22 -1.06
C VAL A 100 11.40 14.86 -1.49
N LEU A 101 11.21 14.68 -2.79
CA LEU A 101 10.56 13.48 -3.33
C LEU A 101 11.48 12.27 -3.40
N GLN A 102 12.75 12.47 -3.76
CA GLN A 102 13.67 11.36 -4.03
C GLN A 102 13.79 10.36 -2.88
N PRO A 103 13.97 10.78 -1.60
CA PRO A 103 14.04 9.84 -0.49
C PRO A 103 12.76 9.02 -0.31
N ILE A 104 11.59 9.62 -0.56
CA ILE A 104 10.29 8.98 -0.42
C ILE A 104 10.13 7.90 -1.49
N VAL A 105 10.42 8.28 -2.73
CA VAL A 105 10.30 7.38 -3.87
C VAL A 105 11.30 6.23 -3.77
N SER A 106 12.57 6.52 -3.41
CA SER A 106 13.59 5.49 -3.24
C SER A 106 13.19 4.47 -2.18
N LEU A 107 12.71 4.91 -1.01
CA LEU A 107 12.25 4.01 0.04
C LEU A 107 11.06 3.14 -0.42
N ALA A 108 10.11 3.71 -1.16
CA ALA A 108 8.97 2.95 -1.66
C ALA A 108 9.38 1.90 -2.72
N GLU A 109 10.34 2.24 -3.59
CA GLU A 109 10.91 1.32 -4.58
C GLU A 109 11.71 0.19 -3.90
N GLU A 110 12.52 0.50 -2.88
CA GLU A 110 13.24 -0.49 -2.05
C GLU A 110 12.25 -1.42 -1.31
N ASN A 111 11.19 -0.86 -0.73
CA ASN A 111 10.15 -1.63 -0.07
C ASN A 111 9.42 -2.58 -1.02
N LEU A 112 9.19 -2.18 -2.28
CA LEU A 112 8.63 -3.07 -3.30
C LEU A 112 9.58 -4.24 -3.60
N GLN A 113 10.90 -3.99 -3.69
CA GLN A 113 11.89 -5.05 -3.90
C GLN A 113 11.91 -6.04 -2.73
N LEU A 114 11.88 -5.53 -1.49
CA LEU A 114 11.80 -6.36 -0.28
C LEU A 114 10.48 -7.17 -0.24
N ALA A 115 9.36 -6.55 -0.58
CA ALA A 115 8.07 -7.22 -0.62
C ALA A 115 8.06 -8.38 -1.63
N TYR A 116 8.65 -8.18 -2.81
CA TYR A 116 8.82 -9.24 -3.80
C TYR A 116 9.74 -10.36 -3.30
N GLN A 117 10.86 -10.01 -2.67
CA GLN A 117 11.82 -10.95 -2.08
C GLN A 117 11.18 -11.81 -0.98
N TYR A 118 10.41 -11.20 -0.07
CA TYR A 118 9.74 -11.87 1.04
C TYR A 118 8.38 -12.44 0.69
N LYS A 119 7.96 -12.32 -0.60
CA LYS A 119 6.68 -12.83 -1.10
C LYS A 119 5.47 -12.28 -0.34
N VAL A 120 5.51 -11.00 -0.01
CA VAL A 120 4.34 -10.29 0.50
C VAL A 120 3.19 -10.44 -0.48
N LYS A 121 2.00 -10.71 0.00
CA LYS A 121 0.80 -10.73 -0.83
C LYS A 121 0.53 -9.33 -1.35
N THR A 122 0.78 -9.08 -2.63
CA THR A 122 0.75 -7.73 -3.21
C THR A 122 -0.13 -7.69 -4.44
N ALA A 123 -0.99 -6.68 -4.53
CA ALA A 123 -1.83 -6.44 -5.69
C ALA A 123 -1.58 -5.03 -6.26
N LEU A 124 -1.93 -4.86 -7.55
CA LEU A 124 -1.87 -3.55 -8.19
C LEU A 124 -3.06 -2.69 -7.76
N GLY A 125 -2.79 -1.43 -7.49
CA GLY A 125 -3.76 -0.38 -7.30
C GLY A 125 -3.13 0.97 -7.61
N SER A 126 -3.86 1.90 -8.20
CA SER A 126 -3.30 3.17 -8.65
C SER A 126 -3.74 4.36 -7.81
N ASP A 127 -4.81 4.23 -7.03
CA ASP A 127 -5.46 5.37 -6.40
C ASP A 127 -5.84 6.47 -7.42
N ALA A 128 -6.40 6.03 -8.58
CA ALA A 128 -6.76 6.93 -9.67
C ALA A 128 -7.75 8.00 -9.20
N GLY A 129 -7.44 9.26 -9.52
CA GLY A 129 -8.09 10.46 -8.99
C GLY A 129 -7.22 11.21 -7.99
N ALA A 130 -6.18 10.57 -7.42
CA ALA A 130 -5.13 11.28 -6.72
C ALA A 130 -4.40 12.25 -7.66
N TYR A 131 -3.76 13.28 -7.09
CA TYR A 131 -3.05 14.27 -7.89
C TYR A 131 -1.97 13.61 -8.77
N MET A 132 -1.98 13.92 -10.06
CA MET A 132 -1.13 13.32 -11.11
C MET A 132 -1.36 11.83 -11.38
N VAL A 133 -2.45 11.23 -10.90
CA VAL A 133 -2.84 9.85 -11.21
C VAL A 133 -4.15 9.84 -12.02
N PRO A 134 -4.07 9.80 -13.37
CA PRO A 134 -5.25 9.87 -14.23
C PRO A 134 -6.12 8.62 -14.13
N HIS A 135 -7.45 8.80 -14.19
CA HIS A 135 -8.35 7.70 -14.46
C HIS A 135 -8.05 7.07 -15.84
N GLY A 136 -8.06 5.76 -15.91
CA GLY A 136 -7.83 5.00 -17.14
C GLY A 136 -6.36 4.60 -17.37
N THR A 137 -5.37 5.45 -17.10
CA THR A 137 -3.95 5.09 -17.28
C THR A 137 -3.21 4.77 -15.99
N GLY A 138 -3.70 5.24 -14.84
CA GLY A 138 -2.99 5.10 -13.56
C GLY A 138 -2.61 3.67 -13.21
N LEU A 139 -3.48 2.69 -13.46
CA LEU A 139 -3.16 1.28 -13.18
C LEU A 139 -2.08 0.75 -14.14
N LEU A 140 -2.08 1.19 -15.40
CA LEU A 140 -1.03 0.82 -16.35
C LEU A 140 0.32 1.45 -15.98
N GLU A 141 0.30 2.67 -15.47
CA GLU A 141 1.49 3.35 -14.96
C GLU A 141 2.04 2.64 -13.70
N GLU A 142 1.17 2.19 -12.80
CA GLU A 142 1.54 1.37 -11.65
C GLU A 142 2.21 0.05 -12.09
N TYR A 143 1.61 -0.67 -13.02
CA TYR A 143 2.21 -1.89 -13.58
C TYR A 143 3.59 -1.62 -14.22
N ARG A 144 3.73 -0.53 -14.97
CA ARG A 144 5.02 -0.14 -15.55
C ARG A 144 6.06 0.16 -14.47
N ALA A 145 5.67 0.81 -13.38
CA ALA A 145 6.56 1.04 -12.24
C ALA A 145 7.07 -0.27 -11.64
N PHE A 146 6.20 -1.27 -11.48
CA PHE A 146 6.61 -2.60 -11.03
C PHE A 146 7.58 -3.27 -12.00
N CYS A 147 7.31 -3.19 -13.31
CA CYS A 147 8.22 -3.73 -14.33
C CYS A 147 9.59 -3.05 -14.33
N GLU A 148 9.65 -1.74 -14.12
CA GLU A 148 10.90 -0.99 -14.04
C GLU A 148 11.74 -1.37 -12.81
N ILE A 149 11.11 -1.63 -11.68
CA ILE A 149 11.77 -1.91 -10.40
C ILE A 149 12.18 -3.39 -10.28
N LEU A 150 11.30 -4.30 -10.70
CA LEU A 150 11.46 -5.74 -10.47
C LEU A 150 11.87 -6.53 -11.72
N GLY A 151 11.76 -5.91 -12.90
CA GLY A 151 11.85 -6.59 -14.18
C GLY A 151 10.54 -7.27 -14.59
N GLU A 152 10.21 -7.25 -15.87
CA GLU A 152 9.02 -7.90 -16.41
C GLU A 152 9.26 -9.40 -16.63
N THR A 153 9.00 -10.22 -15.61
CA THR A 153 9.16 -11.68 -15.62
C THR A 153 7.82 -12.38 -15.40
N GLU A 154 7.66 -13.62 -15.86
CA GLU A 154 6.45 -14.40 -15.58
C GLU A 154 6.27 -14.63 -14.07
N GLN A 155 7.37 -14.80 -13.31
CA GLN A 155 7.31 -14.93 -11.86
C GLN A 155 6.71 -13.68 -11.19
N MET A 156 7.08 -12.48 -11.64
CA MET A 156 6.49 -11.22 -11.13
C MET A 156 5.01 -11.12 -11.50
N LYS A 157 4.65 -11.50 -12.73
CA LYS A 157 3.25 -11.51 -13.17
C LYS A 157 2.40 -12.49 -12.37
N ASP A 158 2.91 -13.69 -12.10
CA ASP A 158 2.22 -14.69 -11.27
C ASP A 158 2.03 -14.18 -9.83
N TRP A 159 3.04 -13.56 -9.25
CA TRP A 159 2.95 -12.94 -7.94
C TRP A 159 1.84 -11.88 -7.86
N LEU A 160 1.70 -11.03 -8.88
CA LEU A 160 0.63 -10.03 -8.96
C LEU A 160 -0.75 -10.67 -9.19
N ARG A 161 -0.85 -11.71 -10.03
CA ARG A 161 -2.11 -12.45 -10.23
C ARG A 161 -2.61 -13.09 -8.94
N ASP A 162 -1.70 -13.62 -8.12
CA ASP A 162 -2.05 -14.20 -6.82
C ASP A 162 -2.59 -13.12 -5.87
N GLY A 163 -2.00 -11.94 -5.85
CA GLY A 163 -2.48 -10.81 -5.06
C GLY A 163 -3.84 -10.31 -5.54
N GLU A 164 -4.01 -10.13 -6.86
CA GLU A 164 -5.29 -9.74 -7.46
C GLU A 164 -6.40 -10.73 -7.11
N LYS A 165 -6.11 -12.04 -7.26
CA LYS A 165 -7.08 -13.07 -6.89
C LYS A 165 -7.50 -12.98 -5.43
N ARG A 166 -6.57 -12.72 -4.52
CA ARG A 166 -6.89 -12.52 -3.09
C ARG A 166 -7.82 -11.34 -2.87
N ILE A 167 -7.54 -10.19 -3.49
CA ILE A 167 -8.43 -9.03 -3.44
C ILE A 167 -9.82 -9.38 -3.96
N GLN A 168 -9.90 -10.01 -5.13
CA GLN A 168 -11.18 -10.42 -5.70
C GLN A 168 -11.94 -11.39 -4.80
N ASP A 169 -11.26 -12.37 -4.20
CA ASP A 169 -11.90 -13.37 -3.33
C ASP A 169 -12.37 -12.76 -2.01
N THR A 170 -11.63 -11.81 -1.46
CA THR A 170 -11.92 -11.16 -0.18
C THR A 170 -13.04 -10.10 -0.29
N PHE A 171 -13.00 -9.27 -1.35
CA PHE A 171 -13.93 -8.15 -1.51
C PHE A 171 -15.09 -8.44 -2.47
N LYS A 172 -15.40 -9.72 -2.71
CA LYS A 172 -16.60 -10.10 -3.46
C LYS A 172 -17.86 -9.64 -2.77
N ARG A 173 -18.78 -9.06 -3.55
CA ARG A 173 -20.14 -8.88 -3.05
C ARG A 173 -20.78 -10.26 -2.83
N PRO A 174 -21.48 -10.49 -1.72
CA PRO A 174 -22.34 -11.68 -1.60
C PRO A 174 -23.26 -11.73 -2.82
N GLU A 175 -23.34 -12.90 -3.45
CA GLU A 175 -24.36 -13.11 -4.49
C GLU A 175 -25.74 -12.92 -3.83
N SER A 176 -26.51 -11.95 -4.33
CA SER A 176 -27.86 -11.61 -3.87
C SER A 176 -28.87 -12.66 -4.32
#